data_55dc2df5c5e2b38530a3396663d86c40
#
_entry.id   55dc2df5c5e2b38530a3396663d86c40
#
_cell.length_a   1.000
_cell.length_b   1.000
_cell.length_c   1.000
_cell.angle_alpha   90.00
_cell.angle_beta   90.00
_cell.angle_gamma   90.00
#
_symmetry.space_group_name_H-M   'P 1'
#
loop_
_entity.id
_entity.type
_entity.pdbx_description
1 polymer ?
#
loop_
_entity_poly.entity_id
_entity_poly.type
_entity_poly.pdbx_seq_one_letter_code
_entity_poly.pdbx_strand_id
1 'polypeptide(L)'
;MKKIKILILGSSGSLGSQLVTDLKNNYQLIKISRKNFFFDENFDQLKKLIIKIKPSFIINCIAILGLKFCENNLKETLKFNYKLPKKVSDFSSKNNIKFIHFSSEAVFIGNKKGKIYREDDKGNPTTCYGISKFKADRYLIKKKNTLVVRLPLLYGPTNKNQIVSKLVSAVKNNKKIHVSTDVYSTPVYTPFVSSFIKNFVLVNSSFFFKKKIIHISTNNLISIYFFIKKIVKIIKKEIYLFPVKDSFFNKENENVIKPKYLGLKTKFVQCIDKTVINKKLISGLIK
;
A
#
# COMPACT_ATOMS: atom_id res chain seq x y z
N MET A 1 -2.20 7.13 32.50
CA MET A 1 -3.15 6.37 31.64
C MET A 1 -2.44 5.27 30.88
N LYS A 2 -3.01 4.04 30.80
CA LYS A 2 -2.43 2.93 30.05
C LYS A 2 -2.51 3.20 28.55
N LYS A 3 -1.35 3.17 27.85
CA LYS A 3 -1.33 3.43 26.39
C LYS A 3 -2.17 2.39 25.63
N ILE A 4 -2.91 2.85 24.61
CA ILE A 4 -3.66 1.98 23.69
C ILE A 4 -2.68 1.04 22.97
N LYS A 5 -2.99 -0.26 22.96
CA LYS A 5 -2.17 -1.29 22.28
C LYS A 5 -2.54 -1.39 20.81
N ILE A 6 -1.55 -1.33 19.93
CA ILE A 6 -1.69 -1.51 18.48
C ILE A 6 -0.77 -2.63 18.02
N LEU A 7 -1.33 -3.65 17.36
CA LEU A 7 -0.58 -4.70 16.69
C LEU A 7 -0.35 -4.31 15.22
N ILE A 8 0.91 -4.21 14.80
CA ILE A 8 1.28 -3.89 13.41
C ILE A 8 1.85 -5.15 12.76
N LEU A 9 1.10 -5.70 11.81
CA LEU A 9 1.53 -6.82 10.97
C LEU A 9 2.28 -6.26 9.74
N GLY A 10 3.49 -6.73 9.48
CA GLY A 10 4.35 -6.22 8.41
C GLY A 10 5.11 -4.96 8.81
N SER A 11 5.50 -4.85 10.08
CA SER A 11 6.18 -3.68 10.68
C SER A 11 7.54 -3.32 10.06
N SER A 12 8.19 -4.23 9.33
CA SER A 12 9.45 -3.99 8.61
C SER A 12 9.28 -3.54 7.15
N GLY A 13 8.04 -3.58 6.62
CA GLY A 13 7.72 -3.07 5.29
C GLY A 13 7.72 -1.54 5.23
N SER A 14 7.62 -0.97 4.02
CA SER A 14 7.66 0.48 3.82
C SER A 14 6.65 1.25 4.69
N LEU A 15 5.37 0.92 4.54
CA LEU A 15 4.32 1.59 5.30
C LEU A 15 4.34 1.18 6.78
N GLY A 16 4.61 -0.10 7.07
CA GLY A 16 4.67 -0.60 8.46
C GLY A 16 5.76 0.06 9.28
N SER A 17 6.96 0.25 8.73
CA SER A 17 8.07 0.93 9.42
C SER A 17 7.79 2.43 9.63
N GLN A 18 7.12 3.08 8.67
CA GLN A 18 6.68 4.47 8.83
C GLN A 18 5.65 4.60 9.96
N LEU A 19 4.64 3.70 9.98
CA LEU A 19 3.65 3.68 11.07
C LEU A 19 4.30 3.44 12.43
N VAL A 20 5.29 2.54 12.53
CA VAL A 20 6.06 2.33 13.78
C VAL A 20 6.74 3.61 14.22
N THR A 21 7.39 4.33 13.30
CA THR A 21 8.07 5.60 13.60
C THR A 21 7.10 6.64 14.14
N ASP A 22 5.95 6.81 13.50
CA ASP A 22 5.00 7.89 13.82
C ASP A 22 4.12 7.59 15.05
N LEU A 23 3.89 6.30 15.36
CA LEU A 23 2.99 5.88 16.44
C LEU A 23 3.69 5.56 17.76
N LYS A 24 5.02 5.28 17.77
CA LYS A 24 5.75 4.76 18.94
C LYS A 24 5.64 5.62 20.21
N ASN A 25 5.52 6.93 20.07
CA ASN A 25 5.46 7.83 21.22
C ASN A 25 4.06 7.87 21.87
N ASN A 26 3.00 7.65 21.09
CA ASN A 26 1.61 7.80 21.55
C ASN A 26 0.94 6.47 21.93
N TYR A 27 1.44 5.34 21.39
CA TYR A 27 0.81 4.03 21.50
C TYR A 27 1.80 2.96 21.98
N GLN A 28 1.28 1.91 22.61
CA GLN A 28 2.04 0.69 22.86
C GLN A 28 2.01 -0.19 21.62
N LEU A 29 3.14 -0.29 20.90
CA LEU A 29 3.23 -1.01 19.64
C LEU A 29 3.75 -2.43 19.82
N ILE A 30 3.02 -3.39 19.27
CA ILE A 30 3.47 -4.76 19.07
C ILE A 30 3.78 -4.93 17.59
N LYS A 31 5.03 -5.26 17.27
CA LYS A 31 5.58 -5.24 15.91
C LYS A 31 5.83 -6.64 15.41
N ILE A 32 5.13 -7.03 14.33
CA ILE A 32 5.30 -8.33 13.67
C ILE A 32 5.82 -8.14 12.26
N SER A 33 6.84 -8.92 11.93
CA SER A 33 7.42 -9.04 10.58
C SER A 33 7.80 -10.49 10.32
N ARG A 34 8.10 -10.83 9.06
CA ARG A 34 8.62 -12.17 8.72
C ARG A 34 9.95 -12.52 9.40
N LYS A 35 10.68 -11.54 9.92
CA LYS A 35 11.95 -11.76 10.62
C LYS A 35 11.78 -12.21 12.07
N ASN A 36 10.66 -11.83 12.71
CA ASN A 36 10.45 -12.06 14.14
C ASN A 36 9.17 -12.83 14.47
N PHE A 37 8.49 -13.35 13.46
CA PHE A 37 7.27 -14.11 13.65
C PHE A 37 7.07 -15.14 12.54
N PHE A 38 6.84 -16.38 12.93
CA PHE A 38 6.45 -17.46 12.03
C PHE A 38 4.94 -17.47 11.81
N PHE A 39 4.52 -17.43 10.56
CA PHE A 39 3.12 -17.56 10.17
C PHE A 39 2.85 -19.01 9.75
N ASP A 40 2.30 -19.78 10.66
CA ASP A 40 1.81 -21.14 10.39
C ASP A 40 0.71 -21.11 9.30
N GLU A 41 0.31 -22.31 8.80
CA GLU A 41 -0.63 -22.39 7.68
C GLU A 41 -2.02 -21.84 8.04
N ASN A 42 -2.45 -22.04 9.26
CA ASN A 42 -3.77 -21.63 9.76
C ASN A 42 -3.77 -20.31 10.53
N PHE A 43 -2.59 -19.69 10.74
CA PHE A 43 -2.42 -18.46 11.54
C PHE A 43 -2.83 -18.64 13.02
N ASP A 44 -2.74 -19.86 13.58
CA ASP A 44 -3.12 -20.13 14.96
C ASP A 44 -2.15 -19.50 15.96
N GLN A 45 -0.85 -19.44 15.65
CA GLN A 45 0.12 -18.70 16.46
C GLN A 45 -0.21 -17.20 16.53
N LEU A 46 -0.62 -16.61 15.42
CA LEU A 46 -1.07 -15.21 15.41
C LEU A 46 -2.33 -15.01 16.25
N LYS A 47 -3.29 -15.94 16.17
CA LYS A 47 -4.50 -15.91 16.99
C LYS A 47 -4.17 -16.00 18.49
N LYS A 48 -3.31 -16.94 18.91
CA LYS A 48 -2.83 -17.05 20.30
C LYS A 48 -2.17 -15.75 20.77
N LEU A 49 -1.35 -15.14 19.93
CA LEU A 49 -0.72 -13.87 20.23
C LEU A 49 -1.74 -12.74 20.42
N ILE A 50 -2.72 -12.60 19.53
CA ILE A 50 -3.77 -11.57 19.63
C ILE A 50 -4.57 -11.74 20.94
N ILE A 51 -4.92 -12.97 21.32
CA ILE A 51 -5.60 -13.28 22.59
C ILE A 51 -4.77 -12.82 23.79
N LYS A 52 -3.46 -13.10 23.79
CA LYS A 52 -2.52 -12.71 24.86
C LYS A 52 -2.37 -11.19 24.97
N ILE A 53 -2.24 -10.49 23.84
CA ILE A 53 -1.96 -9.05 23.81
C ILE A 53 -3.21 -8.22 24.10
N LYS A 54 -4.38 -8.66 23.59
CA LYS A 54 -5.65 -7.92 23.59
C LYS A 54 -5.49 -6.49 23.02
N PRO A 55 -5.09 -6.35 21.73
CA PRO A 55 -4.88 -5.03 21.13
C PRO A 55 -6.23 -4.34 20.86
N SER A 56 -6.27 -3.02 20.95
CA SER A 56 -7.44 -2.21 20.51
C SER A 56 -7.52 -2.10 19.00
N PHE A 57 -6.35 -2.08 18.34
CA PHE A 57 -6.22 -2.01 16.88
C PHE A 57 -5.26 -3.07 16.35
N ILE A 58 -5.59 -3.63 15.19
CA ILE A 58 -4.67 -4.40 14.35
C ILE A 58 -4.52 -3.66 13.02
N ILE A 59 -3.29 -3.36 12.61
CA ILE A 59 -2.98 -2.69 11.34
C ILE A 59 -2.20 -3.69 10.48
N ASN A 60 -2.78 -4.11 9.36
CA ASN A 60 -2.17 -5.08 8.45
C ASN A 60 -1.51 -4.38 7.25
N CYS A 61 -0.19 -4.33 7.28
CA CYS A 61 0.68 -3.86 6.19
C CYS A 61 1.34 -5.03 5.42
N ILE A 62 1.00 -6.30 5.75
CA ILE A 62 1.54 -7.46 5.03
C ILE A 62 0.92 -7.52 3.65
N ALA A 63 1.77 -7.63 2.63
CA ALA A 63 1.38 -8.00 1.28
C ALA A 63 2.55 -8.71 0.58
N ILE A 64 2.22 -9.72 -0.22
CA ILE A 64 3.09 -10.24 -1.27
C ILE A 64 2.93 -9.33 -2.47
N LEU A 65 4.04 -8.83 -2.99
CA LEU A 65 4.12 -7.84 -4.07
C LEU A 65 4.96 -8.40 -5.24
N GLY A 66 4.86 -7.71 -6.38
CA GLY A 66 5.59 -8.04 -7.59
C GLY A 66 4.73 -8.88 -8.54
N LEU A 67 4.55 -8.36 -9.78
CA LEU A 67 3.68 -9.00 -10.78
C LEU A 67 4.14 -10.44 -11.04
N LYS A 68 5.37 -10.63 -11.53
CA LYS A 68 5.95 -11.95 -11.84
C LYS A 68 5.93 -12.91 -10.65
N PHE A 69 6.25 -12.42 -9.45
CA PHE A 69 6.21 -13.26 -8.26
C PHE A 69 4.79 -13.74 -7.94
N CYS A 70 3.80 -12.85 -7.98
CA CYS A 70 2.42 -13.20 -7.65
C CYS A 70 1.80 -14.17 -8.67
N GLU A 71 2.13 -14.01 -9.97
CA GLU A 71 1.68 -14.92 -11.02
C GLU A 71 2.28 -16.33 -10.81
N ASN A 72 3.56 -16.43 -10.48
CA ASN A 72 4.25 -17.71 -10.30
C ASN A 72 4.00 -18.36 -8.92
N ASN A 73 3.52 -17.60 -7.93
CA ASN A 73 3.36 -18.06 -6.55
C ASN A 73 1.95 -17.76 -6.00
N LEU A 74 0.92 -18.22 -6.71
CA LEU A 74 -0.48 -17.92 -6.40
C LEU A 74 -0.87 -18.39 -4.99
N LYS A 75 -0.42 -19.58 -4.55
CA LYS A 75 -0.73 -20.14 -3.22
C LYS A 75 -0.25 -19.20 -2.10
N GLU A 76 1.00 -18.77 -2.16
CA GLU A 76 1.59 -17.84 -1.18
C GLU A 76 0.94 -16.46 -1.26
N THR A 77 0.69 -15.96 -2.49
CA THR A 77 0.00 -14.69 -2.72
C THR A 77 -1.39 -14.69 -2.08
N LEU A 78 -2.19 -15.73 -2.28
CA LEU A 78 -3.50 -15.86 -1.66
C LEU A 78 -3.41 -16.07 -0.15
N LYS A 79 -2.40 -16.79 0.35
CA LYS A 79 -2.19 -16.98 1.79
C LYS A 79 -2.08 -15.64 2.51
N PHE A 80 -1.18 -14.75 2.05
CA PHE A 80 -0.90 -13.50 2.75
C PHE A 80 -1.80 -12.34 2.33
N ASN A 81 -2.22 -12.25 1.06
CA ASN A 81 -3.02 -11.12 0.60
C ASN A 81 -4.53 -11.31 0.83
N TYR A 82 -5.01 -12.55 1.00
CA TYR A 82 -6.43 -12.85 1.20
C TYR A 82 -6.72 -13.64 2.48
N LYS A 83 -6.12 -14.85 2.67
CA LYS A 83 -6.47 -15.72 3.81
C LYS A 83 -6.08 -15.09 5.15
N LEU A 84 -4.89 -14.49 5.26
CA LEU A 84 -4.46 -13.80 6.48
C LEU A 84 -5.41 -12.66 6.88
N PRO A 85 -5.67 -11.64 6.04
CA PRO A 85 -6.59 -10.57 6.42
C PRO A 85 -8.02 -11.07 6.68
N LYS A 86 -8.48 -12.10 5.97
CA LYS A 86 -9.77 -12.77 6.24
C LYS A 86 -9.82 -13.31 7.67
N LYS A 87 -8.86 -14.16 8.07
CA LYS A 87 -8.79 -14.76 9.41
C LYS A 87 -8.66 -13.70 10.50
N VAL A 88 -7.81 -12.68 10.29
CA VAL A 88 -7.65 -11.57 11.25
C VAL A 88 -8.95 -10.79 11.39
N SER A 89 -9.66 -10.49 10.31
CA SER A 89 -10.93 -9.75 10.39
C SER A 89 -12.04 -10.54 11.07
N ASP A 90 -12.12 -11.86 10.83
CA ASP A 90 -13.08 -12.74 11.50
C ASP A 90 -12.86 -12.72 13.02
N PHE A 91 -11.60 -12.85 13.44
CA PHE A 91 -11.25 -12.80 14.86
C PHE A 91 -11.49 -11.42 15.46
N SER A 92 -11.09 -10.35 14.76
CA SER A 92 -11.26 -8.96 15.19
C SER A 92 -12.73 -8.60 15.38
N SER A 93 -13.59 -9.01 14.44
CA SER A 93 -15.04 -8.74 14.51
C SER A 93 -15.70 -9.41 15.70
N LYS A 94 -15.27 -10.64 16.06
CA LYS A 94 -15.79 -11.40 17.22
C LYS A 94 -15.33 -10.83 18.56
N ASN A 95 -14.15 -10.20 18.60
CA ASN A 95 -13.51 -9.71 19.83
C ASN A 95 -13.52 -8.19 19.95
N ASN A 96 -14.35 -7.50 19.18
CA ASN A 96 -14.46 -6.03 19.16
C ASN A 96 -13.14 -5.27 18.95
N ILE A 97 -12.20 -5.87 18.20
CA ILE A 97 -10.93 -5.27 17.83
C ILE A 97 -11.10 -4.51 16.50
N LYS A 98 -10.58 -3.30 16.40
CA LYS A 98 -10.59 -2.52 15.16
C LYS A 98 -9.48 -2.99 14.23
N PHE A 99 -9.82 -3.38 13.00
CA PHE A 99 -8.91 -3.91 12.00
C PHE A 99 -8.78 -3.00 10.80
N ILE A 100 -7.57 -2.51 10.52
CA ILE A 100 -7.24 -1.69 9.34
C ILE A 100 -6.42 -2.55 8.38
N HIS A 101 -6.89 -2.69 7.14
CA HIS A 101 -6.22 -3.42 6.08
C HIS A 101 -5.87 -2.52 4.91
N PHE A 102 -4.60 -2.50 4.50
CA PHE A 102 -4.18 -1.78 3.31
C PHE A 102 -4.37 -2.64 2.06
N SER A 103 -5.17 -2.11 1.14
CA SER A 103 -5.43 -2.66 -0.18
C SER A 103 -4.69 -1.83 -1.26
N SER A 104 -5.07 -1.98 -2.53
CA SER A 104 -4.33 -1.40 -3.65
C SER A 104 -5.26 -0.88 -4.74
N GLU A 105 -4.78 0.06 -5.55
CA GLU A 105 -5.39 0.46 -6.83
C GLU A 105 -5.48 -0.70 -7.83
N ALA A 106 -4.62 -1.73 -7.68
CA ALA A 106 -4.61 -2.91 -8.55
C ALA A 106 -5.88 -3.77 -8.48
N VAL A 107 -6.83 -3.44 -7.60
CA VAL A 107 -8.18 -4.06 -7.57
C VAL A 107 -9.04 -3.66 -8.77
N PHE A 108 -8.62 -2.66 -9.54
CA PHE A 108 -9.32 -2.18 -10.73
C PHE A 108 -8.68 -2.69 -12.02
N ILE A 109 -9.46 -2.74 -13.09
CA ILE A 109 -9.02 -3.24 -14.40
C ILE A 109 -7.98 -2.33 -15.09
N GLY A 110 -8.07 -1.01 -14.88
CA GLY A 110 -7.12 -0.04 -15.40
C GLY A 110 -6.99 0.05 -16.92
N ASN A 111 -8.02 -0.31 -17.68
CA ASN A 111 -7.99 -0.36 -19.16
C ASN A 111 -8.54 0.89 -19.86
N LYS A 112 -9.23 1.78 -19.14
CA LYS A 112 -9.84 2.99 -19.71
C LYS A 112 -8.92 4.21 -19.52
N LYS A 113 -8.50 4.82 -20.65
CA LYS A 113 -7.64 6.01 -20.67
C LYS A 113 -8.23 7.14 -19.81
N GLY A 114 -7.40 7.73 -18.94
CA GLY A 114 -7.79 8.85 -18.08
C GLY A 114 -8.76 8.50 -16.93
N LYS A 115 -9.22 7.25 -16.82
CA LYS A 115 -10.10 6.85 -15.71
C LYS A 115 -9.37 6.95 -14.39
N ILE A 116 -10.04 7.60 -13.42
CA ILE A 116 -9.64 7.64 -12.01
C ILE A 116 -10.77 6.99 -11.20
N TYR A 117 -10.44 6.00 -10.38
CA TYR A 117 -11.42 5.19 -9.65
C TYR A 117 -11.77 5.77 -8.29
N ARG A 118 -13.07 5.76 -7.97
CA ARG A 118 -13.63 6.16 -6.67
C ARG A 118 -13.84 4.93 -5.77
N GLU A 119 -14.15 5.19 -4.49
CA GLU A 119 -14.40 4.13 -3.49
C GLU A 119 -15.56 3.19 -3.86
N ASP A 120 -16.58 3.71 -4.55
CA ASP A 120 -17.78 3.01 -5.00
C ASP A 120 -17.65 2.35 -6.39
N ASP A 121 -16.58 2.63 -7.14
CA ASP A 121 -16.32 1.94 -8.40
C ASP A 121 -16.11 0.43 -8.18
N LYS A 122 -16.72 -0.38 -9.05
CA LYS A 122 -16.59 -1.84 -9.01
C LYS A 122 -15.19 -2.28 -9.41
N GLY A 123 -14.54 -3.07 -8.55
CA GLY A 123 -13.27 -3.70 -8.87
C GLY A 123 -13.42 -4.81 -9.88
N ASN A 124 -12.45 -4.92 -10.81
CA ASN A 124 -12.32 -6.00 -11.79
C ASN A 124 -10.85 -6.20 -12.17
N PRO A 125 -10.02 -6.77 -11.27
CA PRO A 125 -8.58 -6.94 -11.50
C PRO A 125 -8.28 -8.05 -12.51
N THR A 126 -7.15 -7.89 -13.22
CA THR A 126 -6.66 -8.84 -14.22
C THR A 126 -5.40 -9.59 -13.78
N THR A 127 -4.72 -9.14 -12.72
CA THR A 127 -3.48 -9.74 -12.22
C THR A 127 -3.72 -10.56 -10.95
N CYS A 128 -2.92 -11.61 -10.70
CA CYS A 128 -3.01 -12.42 -9.48
C CYS A 128 -2.88 -11.57 -8.21
N TYR A 129 -1.99 -10.56 -8.22
CA TYR A 129 -1.91 -9.58 -7.13
C TYR A 129 -3.22 -8.84 -6.93
N GLY A 130 -3.76 -8.24 -7.99
CA GLY A 130 -5.02 -7.49 -7.94
C GLY A 130 -6.19 -8.36 -7.49
N ILE A 131 -6.31 -9.58 -8.04
CA ILE A 131 -7.34 -10.56 -7.69
C ILE A 131 -7.26 -10.91 -6.20
N SER A 132 -6.05 -11.15 -5.65
CA SER A 132 -5.86 -11.48 -4.24
C SER A 132 -6.29 -10.34 -3.31
N LYS A 133 -5.97 -9.09 -3.66
CA LYS A 133 -6.38 -7.90 -2.90
C LYS A 133 -7.89 -7.66 -3.02
N PHE A 134 -8.46 -7.84 -4.21
CA PHE A 134 -9.90 -7.68 -4.42
C PHE A 134 -10.74 -8.73 -3.68
N LYS A 135 -10.28 -9.99 -3.66
CA LYS A 135 -10.92 -11.04 -2.83
C LYS A 135 -10.94 -10.64 -1.34
N ALA A 136 -9.83 -10.08 -0.84
CA ALA A 136 -9.78 -9.55 0.53
C ALA A 136 -10.77 -8.41 0.72
N ASP A 137 -10.76 -7.38 -0.15
CA ASP A 137 -11.66 -6.23 -0.06
C ASP A 137 -13.13 -6.68 0.04
N ARG A 138 -13.58 -7.52 -0.90
CA ARG A 138 -14.98 -8.02 -0.94
C ARG A 138 -15.40 -8.75 0.34
N TYR A 139 -14.47 -9.44 0.98
CA TYR A 139 -14.73 -10.13 2.24
C TYR A 139 -14.76 -9.16 3.42
N LEU A 140 -13.76 -8.29 3.50
CA LEU A 140 -13.49 -7.41 4.65
C LEU A 140 -14.56 -6.33 4.84
N ILE A 141 -15.10 -5.77 3.75
CA ILE A 141 -16.15 -4.73 3.83
C ILE A 141 -17.43 -5.20 4.51
N LYS A 142 -17.67 -6.51 4.54
CA LYS A 142 -18.83 -7.13 5.20
C LYS A 142 -18.61 -7.31 6.71
N LYS A 143 -17.39 -7.10 7.20
CA LYS A 143 -17.05 -7.34 8.62
C LYS A 143 -17.26 -6.10 9.46
N LYS A 144 -17.74 -6.29 10.70
CA LYS A 144 -17.77 -5.23 11.72
C LYS A 144 -16.33 -4.84 12.08
N ASN A 145 -16.14 -3.61 12.52
CA ASN A 145 -14.85 -3.10 12.98
C ASN A 145 -13.67 -3.26 11.99
N THR A 146 -13.96 -3.29 10.68
CA THR A 146 -12.95 -3.43 9.63
C THR A 146 -12.98 -2.22 8.69
N LEU A 147 -11.81 -1.65 8.42
CA LEU A 147 -11.60 -0.59 7.45
C LEU A 147 -10.59 -1.06 6.40
N VAL A 148 -10.96 -0.98 5.14
CA VAL A 148 -10.08 -1.18 3.98
C VAL A 148 -9.59 0.19 3.50
N VAL A 149 -8.28 0.34 3.37
CA VAL A 149 -7.64 1.54 2.85
C VAL A 149 -6.96 1.20 1.54
N ARG A 150 -7.50 1.61 0.41
CA ARG A 150 -6.88 1.43 -0.91
C ARG A 150 -5.85 2.52 -1.15
N LEU A 151 -4.66 2.08 -1.54
CA LEU A 151 -3.52 2.94 -1.81
C LEU A 151 -3.06 2.78 -3.26
N PRO A 152 -2.66 3.87 -3.91
CA PRO A 152 -1.98 3.84 -5.20
C PRO A 152 -0.49 3.56 -5.02
N LEU A 153 0.32 3.88 -6.03
CA LEU A 153 1.78 3.83 -5.95
C LEU A 153 2.28 4.63 -4.74
N LEU A 154 2.96 3.95 -3.81
CA LEU A 154 3.59 4.58 -2.65
C LEU A 154 5.01 5.02 -2.95
N TYR A 155 5.40 6.18 -2.41
CA TYR A 155 6.78 6.63 -2.38
C TYR A 155 7.12 7.27 -1.03
N GLY A 156 8.39 7.17 -0.60
CA GLY A 156 8.79 7.73 0.70
C GLY A 156 10.15 7.21 1.17
N PRO A 157 10.66 7.74 2.30
CA PRO A 157 12.03 7.52 2.76
C PRO A 157 12.30 6.16 3.41
N THR A 158 11.27 5.41 3.74
CA THR A 158 11.35 4.30 4.70
C THR A 158 11.75 2.94 4.11
N ASN A 159 11.84 2.79 2.79
CA ASN A 159 12.18 1.49 2.20
C ASN A 159 12.88 1.60 0.84
N LYS A 160 14.17 1.21 0.82
CA LYS A 160 14.97 1.11 -0.40
C LYS A 160 14.40 0.13 -1.45
N ASN A 161 13.48 -0.74 -1.06
CA ASN A 161 12.83 -1.71 -1.95
C ASN A 161 11.60 -1.18 -2.70
N GLN A 162 11.11 0.03 -2.40
CA GLN A 162 10.05 0.65 -3.20
C GLN A 162 10.56 0.96 -4.61
N ILE A 163 9.68 0.79 -5.61
CA ILE A 163 10.03 1.01 -7.01
C ILE A 163 10.56 2.43 -7.26
N VAL A 164 9.90 3.43 -6.68
CA VAL A 164 10.34 4.84 -6.81
C VAL A 164 11.73 5.05 -6.22
N SER A 165 11.99 4.53 -5.01
CA SER A 165 13.30 4.64 -4.36
C SER A 165 14.40 3.92 -5.15
N LYS A 166 14.10 2.74 -5.72
CA LYS A 166 15.04 2.01 -6.59
C LYS A 166 15.38 2.80 -7.86
N LEU A 167 14.38 3.35 -8.54
CA LEU A 167 14.58 4.13 -9.76
C LEU A 167 15.39 5.40 -9.47
N VAL A 168 15.03 6.15 -8.43
CA VAL A 168 15.73 7.37 -8.03
C VAL A 168 17.17 7.08 -7.60
N SER A 169 17.40 6.00 -6.84
CA SER A 169 18.76 5.57 -6.45
C SER A 169 19.59 5.17 -7.65
N ALA A 170 19.02 4.45 -8.62
CA ALA A 170 19.73 4.07 -9.85
C ALA A 170 20.19 5.30 -10.64
N VAL A 171 19.30 6.28 -10.82
CA VAL A 171 19.61 7.54 -11.50
C VAL A 171 20.66 8.36 -10.73
N LYS A 172 20.56 8.42 -9.40
CA LYS A 172 21.59 9.08 -8.57
C LYS A 172 22.97 8.49 -8.82
N ASN A 173 23.06 7.18 -9.00
CA ASN A 173 24.28 6.45 -9.27
C ASN A 173 24.64 6.38 -10.79
N ASN A 174 24.14 7.33 -11.60
CA ASN A 174 24.39 7.47 -13.03
C ASN A 174 24.00 6.22 -13.86
N LYS A 175 23.07 5.43 -13.39
CA LYS A 175 22.53 4.27 -14.14
C LYS A 175 21.40 4.72 -15.05
N LYS A 176 21.47 4.36 -16.32
CA LYS A 176 20.35 4.54 -17.27
C LYS A 176 19.17 3.69 -16.82
N ILE A 177 17.98 4.30 -16.76
CA ILE A 177 16.73 3.61 -16.43
C ILE A 177 15.68 3.88 -17.50
N HIS A 178 14.91 2.85 -17.83
CA HIS A 178 13.74 2.95 -18.69
C HIS A 178 12.48 3.02 -17.83
N VAL A 179 11.58 3.94 -18.13
CA VAL A 179 10.35 4.14 -17.35
C VAL A 179 9.15 4.32 -18.28
N SER A 180 8.06 3.62 -17.94
CA SER A 180 6.85 3.61 -18.76
C SER A 180 6.16 4.96 -18.81
N THR A 181 5.84 5.41 -20.03
CA THR A 181 5.10 6.65 -20.31
C THR A 181 3.59 6.44 -20.32
N ASP A 182 3.12 5.22 -20.48
CA ASP A 182 1.71 4.85 -20.68
C ASP A 182 1.12 4.01 -19.53
N VAL A 183 1.80 3.95 -18.38
CA VAL A 183 1.27 3.47 -17.11
C VAL A 183 1.07 4.66 -16.18
N TYR A 184 -0.12 4.77 -15.60
CA TYR A 184 -0.58 5.92 -14.81
C TYR A 184 -1.00 5.50 -13.41
N SER A 185 -0.75 6.35 -12.44
CA SER A 185 -1.20 6.21 -11.04
C SER A 185 -1.45 7.60 -10.44
N THR A 186 -1.88 7.63 -9.18
CA THR A 186 -1.97 8.86 -8.35
C THR A 186 -1.04 8.72 -7.15
N PRO A 187 0.29 8.82 -7.32
CA PRO A 187 1.29 8.46 -6.31
C PRO A 187 1.08 9.19 -4.98
N VAL A 188 1.24 8.48 -3.86
CA VAL A 188 1.02 9.00 -2.50
C VAL A 188 2.26 8.84 -1.64
N TYR A 189 2.54 9.88 -0.83
CA TYR A 189 3.67 9.92 0.08
C TYR A 189 3.42 9.04 1.32
N THR A 190 4.28 8.07 1.57
CA THR A 190 4.11 7.10 2.67
C THR A 190 3.95 7.76 4.05
N PRO A 191 4.75 8.81 4.41
CA PRO A 191 4.53 9.54 5.66
C PRO A 191 3.18 10.25 5.74
N PHE A 192 2.62 10.73 4.61
CA PHE A 192 1.25 11.27 4.61
C PHE A 192 0.23 10.20 5.00
N VAL A 193 0.32 8.99 4.41
CA VAL A 193 -0.56 7.86 4.77
C VAL A 193 -0.47 7.55 6.26
N SER A 194 0.75 7.45 6.79
CA SER A 194 0.97 7.16 8.21
C SER A 194 0.42 8.25 9.13
N SER A 195 0.67 9.52 8.80
CA SER A 195 0.13 10.67 9.53
C SER A 195 -1.40 10.70 9.50
N PHE A 196 -2.01 10.39 8.33
CA PHE A 196 -3.45 10.29 8.20
C PHE A 196 -4.03 9.19 9.10
N ILE A 197 -3.44 8.01 9.12
CA ILE A 197 -3.86 6.92 10.01
C ILE A 197 -3.76 7.38 11.47
N LYS A 198 -2.64 7.99 11.88
CA LYS A 198 -2.42 8.48 13.25
C LYS A 198 -3.45 9.52 13.66
N ASN A 199 -3.60 10.57 12.87
CA ASN A 199 -4.29 11.80 13.28
C ASN A 199 -5.81 11.75 13.02
N PHE A 200 -6.25 10.91 12.08
CA PHE A 200 -7.66 10.85 11.70
C PHE A 200 -8.29 9.49 11.99
N VAL A 201 -7.71 8.39 11.49
CA VAL A 201 -8.35 7.07 11.59
C VAL A 201 -8.34 6.53 13.02
N LEU A 202 -7.23 6.65 13.73
CA LEU A 202 -7.14 6.16 15.11
C LEU A 202 -7.93 7.04 16.10
N VAL A 203 -8.01 8.35 15.86
CA VAL A 203 -8.74 9.31 16.69
C VAL A 203 -10.25 9.24 16.43
N ASN A 204 -10.67 9.31 15.16
CA ASN A 204 -12.06 9.29 14.73
C ASN A 204 -12.49 7.94 14.17
N SER A 205 -12.08 6.86 14.83
CA SER A 205 -12.26 5.51 14.31
C SER A 205 -13.72 5.14 14.01
N SER A 206 -14.69 5.57 14.82
CA SER A 206 -16.11 5.30 14.57
C SER A 206 -16.57 5.83 13.21
N PHE A 207 -16.15 7.04 12.83
CA PHE A 207 -16.47 7.63 11.53
C PHE A 207 -15.86 6.82 10.38
N PHE A 208 -14.54 6.56 10.41
CA PHE A 208 -13.85 5.89 9.30
C PHE A 208 -14.27 4.43 9.15
N PHE A 209 -14.51 3.71 10.24
CA PHE A 209 -14.94 2.32 10.17
C PHE A 209 -16.35 2.14 9.62
N LYS A 210 -17.24 3.13 9.77
CA LYS A 210 -18.56 3.16 9.08
C LYS A 210 -18.43 3.25 7.56
N LYS A 211 -17.36 3.85 7.02
CA LYS A 211 -17.14 3.99 5.57
C LYS A 211 -16.74 2.68 4.90
N LYS A 212 -16.22 1.70 5.63
CA LYS A 212 -15.76 0.39 5.17
C LYS A 212 -14.57 0.43 4.21
N ILE A 213 -14.61 1.27 3.19
CA ILE A 213 -13.53 1.52 2.23
C ILE A 213 -13.26 3.03 2.15
N ILE A 214 -11.98 3.39 2.12
CA ILE A 214 -11.51 4.73 1.77
C ILE A 214 -10.34 4.61 0.79
N HIS A 215 -10.19 5.61 -0.07
CA HIS A 215 -8.98 5.82 -0.86
C HIS A 215 -8.14 6.91 -0.21
N ILE A 216 -6.81 6.74 -0.22
CA ILE A 216 -5.86 7.83 0.05
C ILE A 216 -5.13 8.08 -1.26
N SER A 217 -5.20 9.32 -1.78
CA SER A 217 -4.76 9.64 -3.13
C SER A 217 -4.39 11.12 -3.25
N THR A 218 -3.58 11.47 -4.25
CA THR A 218 -3.38 12.85 -4.67
C THR A 218 -4.54 13.37 -5.54
N ASN A 219 -5.46 12.51 -5.99
CA ASN A 219 -6.49 12.80 -7.01
C ASN A 219 -5.91 13.28 -8.37
N ASN A 220 -4.60 13.23 -8.55
CA ASN A 220 -3.89 13.70 -9.73
C ASN A 220 -3.26 12.53 -10.49
N LEU A 221 -3.89 12.16 -11.61
CA LEU A 221 -3.41 11.07 -12.46
C LEU A 221 -2.17 11.52 -13.24
N ILE A 222 -1.06 10.79 -13.04
CA ILE A 222 0.21 11.10 -13.71
C ILE A 222 0.85 9.80 -14.21
N SER A 223 1.53 9.83 -15.37
CA SER A 223 2.30 8.66 -15.80
C SER A 223 3.51 8.46 -14.89
N ILE A 224 3.93 7.20 -14.74
CA ILE A 224 5.08 6.86 -13.91
C ILE A 224 6.34 7.59 -14.40
N TYR A 225 6.52 7.69 -15.73
CA TYR A 225 7.63 8.46 -16.30
C TYR A 225 7.63 9.93 -15.85
N PHE A 226 6.50 10.63 -16.01
CA PHE A 226 6.45 12.05 -15.63
C PHE A 226 6.56 12.25 -14.12
N PHE A 227 6.07 11.32 -13.32
CA PHE A 227 6.26 11.34 -11.87
C PHE A 227 7.74 11.20 -11.49
N ILE A 228 8.46 10.23 -12.05
CA ILE A 228 9.89 10.03 -11.80
C ILE A 228 10.69 11.22 -12.36
N LYS A 229 10.34 11.74 -13.56
CA LYS A 229 10.99 12.92 -14.15
C LYS A 229 10.94 14.14 -13.23
N LYS A 230 9.79 14.40 -12.57
CA LYS A 230 9.68 15.48 -11.57
C LYS A 230 10.69 15.30 -10.43
N ILE A 231 10.90 14.07 -9.97
CA ILE A 231 11.84 13.77 -8.89
C ILE A 231 13.29 13.93 -9.36
N VAL A 232 13.66 13.33 -10.48
CA VAL A 232 15.05 13.35 -10.97
C VAL A 232 15.50 14.72 -11.49
N LYS A 233 14.56 15.56 -11.93
CA LYS A 233 14.83 16.97 -12.28
C LYS A 233 15.40 17.75 -11.09
N ILE A 234 14.91 17.51 -9.88
CA ILE A 234 15.38 18.20 -8.68
C ILE A 234 16.82 17.82 -8.33
N ILE A 235 17.26 16.60 -8.70
CA ILE A 235 18.66 16.15 -8.52
C ILE A 235 19.52 16.34 -9.77
N LYS A 236 18.99 16.99 -10.81
CA LYS A 236 19.67 17.32 -12.08
C LYS A 236 20.28 16.08 -12.77
N LYS A 237 19.51 15.01 -12.86
CA LYS A 237 19.95 13.69 -13.40
C LYS A 237 19.02 13.16 -14.50
N GLU A 238 18.28 14.03 -15.20
CA GLU A 238 17.29 13.63 -16.22
C GLU A 238 17.90 12.88 -17.40
N ILE A 239 19.17 13.10 -17.71
CA ILE A 239 19.90 12.42 -18.80
C ILE A 239 19.95 10.90 -18.65
N TYR A 240 19.72 10.39 -17.45
CA TYR A 240 19.69 8.95 -17.17
C TYR A 240 18.29 8.35 -17.23
N LEU A 241 17.25 9.16 -17.55
CA LEU A 241 15.85 8.74 -17.57
C LEU A 241 15.33 8.62 -19.00
N PHE A 242 15.04 7.39 -19.44
CA PHE A 242 14.61 7.08 -20.80
C PHE A 242 13.11 6.73 -20.82
N PRO A 243 12.30 7.46 -21.63
CA PRO A 243 10.88 7.15 -21.79
C PRO A 243 10.69 5.93 -22.70
N VAL A 244 9.86 4.99 -22.27
CA VAL A 244 9.48 3.83 -23.08
C VAL A 244 7.99 3.53 -22.92
N LYS A 245 7.40 2.76 -23.84
CA LYS A 245 6.08 2.16 -23.65
C LYS A 245 6.19 0.96 -22.70
N ASP A 246 5.11 0.61 -21.99
CA ASP A 246 5.11 -0.55 -21.09
C ASP A 246 5.41 -1.86 -21.83
N SER A 247 5.07 -1.95 -23.12
CA SER A 247 5.41 -3.07 -23.99
C SER A 247 6.92 -3.36 -24.10
N PHE A 248 7.78 -2.36 -23.84
CA PHE A 248 9.23 -2.55 -23.75
C PHE A 248 9.63 -3.60 -22.70
N PHE A 249 8.83 -3.76 -21.64
CA PHE A 249 9.08 -4.71 -20.56
C PHE A 249 8.38 -6.06 -20.76
N ASN A 250 7.68 -6.29 -21.87
CA ASN A 250 6.82 -7.46 -22.07
C ASN A 250 7.58 -8.76 -22.34
N LYS A 251 8.88 -8.72 -22.71
CA LYS A 251 9.69 -9.93 -22.95
C LYS A 251 9.70 -10.94 -21.79
N GLU A 252 9.30 -10.52 -20.60
CA GLU A 252 9.27 -11.35 -19.39
C GLU A 252 7.87 -11.75 -18.89
N ASN A 253 6.78 -11.22 -19.47
CA ASN A 253 5.42 -11.39 -18.95
C ASN A 253 4.36 -11.48 -20.07
N GLU A 254 4.61 -12.26 -21.10
CA GLU A 254 3.83 -12.28 -22.36
C GLU A 254 2.31 -12.53 -22.22
N ASN A 255 1.88 -13.14 -21.11
CA ASN A 255 0.47 -13.52 -20.91
C ASN A 255 -0.29 -12.72 -19.84
N VAL A 256 0.30 -11.65 -19.26
CA VAL A 256 -0.36 -10.90 -18.20
C VAL A 256 -0.79 -9.52 -18.68
N ILE A 257 -2.09 -9.29 -18.74
CA ILE A 257 -2.65 -7.96 -19.04
C ILE A 257 -2.40 -7.03 -17.86
N LYS A 258 -1.42 -6.15 -18.03
CA LYS A 258 -1.09 -5.14 -17.02
C LYS A 258 -2.05 -3.96 -17.10
N PRO A 259 -2.66 -3.55 -15.99
CA PRO A 259 -3.47 -2.35 -15.96
C PRO A 259 -2.61 -1.09 -16.19
N LYS A 260 -3.09 -0.18 -17.04
CA LYS A 260 -2.37 1.04 -17.42
C LYS A 260 -2.86 2.29 -16.69
N TYR A 261 -4.12 2.36 -16.30
CA TYR A 261 -4.75 3.54 -15.69
C TYR A 261 -5.33 3.18 -14.34
N LEU A 262 -4.51 3.24 -13.29
CA LEU A 262 -4.87 2.78 -11.94
C LEU A 262 -5.10 3.93 -10.93
N GLY A 263 -5.24 5.18 -11.40
CA GLY A 263 -5.44 6.31 -10.51
C GLY A 263 -6.63 6.16 -9.57
N LEU A 264 -6.43 6.50 -8.30
CA LEU A 264 -7.49 6.59 -7.30
C LEU A 264 -7.95 8.02 -7.10
N LYS A 265 -9.25 8.21 -6.88
CA LYS A 265 -9.85 9.47 -6.43
C LYS A 265 -10.58 9.22 -5.11
N THR A 266 -10.47 10.15 -4.20
CA THR A 266 -11.23 10.13 -2.95
C THR A 266 -12.16 11.32 -2.87
N LYS A 267 -13.35 11.11 -2.27
CA LYS A 267 -14.30 12.16 -1.92
C LYS A 267 -14.05 12.79 -0.55
N PHE A 268 -13.14 12.21 0.23
CA PHE A 268 -12.80 12.70 1.55
C PHE A 268 -11.59 13.64 1.46
N VAL A 269 -11.79 14.93 1.73
CA VAL A 269 -10.74 15.95 1.61
C VAL A 269 -9.51 15.62 2.45
N GLN A 270 -9.72 15.05 3.64
CA GLN A 270 -8.64 14.64 4.55
C GLN A 270 -7.76 13.51 3.99
N CYS A 271 -8.30 12.72 3.05
CA CYS A 271 -7.58 11.64 2.39
C CYS A 271 -6.76 12.09 1.16
N ILE A 272 -6.82 13.39 0.80
CA ILE A 272 -6.08 13.94 -0.35
C ILE A 272 -4.67 14.31 0.09
N ASP A 273 -3.68 13.61 -0.48
CA ASP A 273 -2.27 13.93 -0.30
C ASP A 273 -1.89 15.19 -1.09
N LYS A 274 -1.54 16.24 -0.38
CA LYS A 274 -1.08 17.53 -0.94
C LYS A 274 0.44 17.72 -0.81
N THR A 275 1.18 16.63 -0.58
CA THR A 275 2.64 16.69 -0.41
C THR A 275 3.32 17.28 -1.66
N VAL A 276 4.12 18.31 -1.45
CA VAL A 276 4.92 18.93 -2.51
C VAL A 276 6.29 18.25 -2.58
N ILE A 277 6.64 17.78 -3.77
CA ILE A 277 7.95 17.17 -4.03
C ILE A 277 9.00 18.27 -4.09
N ASN A 278 9.95 18.26 -3.13
CA ASN A 278 11.03 19.25 -3.02
C ASN A 278 12.37 18.56 -2.66
N LYS A 279 13.46 19.33 -2.61
CA LYS A 279 14.81 18.83 -2.29
C LYS A 279 14.85 18.08 -0.96
N LYS A 280 14.19 18.58 0.11
CA LYS A 280 14.16 17.98 1.43
C LYS A 280 13.49 16.60 1.40
N LEU A 281 12.36 16.48 0.70
CA LEU A 281 11.67 15.19 0.53
C LEU A 281 12.55 14.20 -0.23
N ILE A 282 13.19 14.63 -1.32
CA ILE A 282 14.04 13.77 -2.14
C ILE A 282 15.29 13.30 -1.39
N SER A 283 15.91 14.16 -0.58
CA SER A 283 17.05 13.73 0.25
C SER A 283 16.70 12.57 1.18
N GLY A 284 15.44 12.50 1.64
CA GLY A 284 14.90 11.38 2.39
C GLY A 284 14.67 10.11 1.58
N LEU A 285 14.40 10.22 0.27
CA LEU A 285 14.23 9.05 -0.64
C LEU A 285 15.57 8.35 -0.95
N ILE A 286 16.68 9.07 -0.81
CA ILE A 286 18.00 8.67 -1.33
C ILE A 286 18.93 8.18 -0.19
N LYS A 287 18.55 8.37 1.07
CA LYS A 287 19.24 7.79 2.22
C LYS A 287 18.96 6.29 2.29
#